data_690289cc86e996874f122fbd7b0b9738
#
_entry.id   690289cc86e996874f122fbd7b0b9738
#
_cell.length_a   1.000
_cell.length_b   1.000
_cell.length_c   1.000
_cell.angle_alpha   90.00
_cell.angle_beta   90.00
_cell.angle_gamma   90.00
#
_symmetry.space_group_name_H-M   'P 1'
#
loop_
_entity.id
_entity.type
_entity.pdbx_description
1 polymer ?
#
loop_
_entity_poly.entity_id
_entity_poly.type
_entity_poly.pdbx_seq_one_letter_code
_entity_poly.pdbx_strand_id
1 'polypeptide(L)'
;MTKKILLLIMLFLTSIIAKENNMSIYDFNVKTIDGEEVSMSKYKGKVLLIVNVASKCGFTSQYEGLENLYEKYKNQDFMVLGFPSNQFANQEPESNDKIKEFCSLTYEVKFDMFSKIDVNGENEAPLYKFLKSNQKGILGTENIKWNFTKF
;
A
#
# COMPACT_ATOMS: atom_id res chain seq x y z
N MET A 1 -30.06 -49.96 15.55
CA MET A 1 -30.23 -48.93 14.54
C MET A 1 -29.59 -47.55 14.92
N THR A 2 -29.17 -47.34 16.16
CA THR A 2 -28.70 -46.04 16.67
C THR A 2 -27.21 -45.73 16.42
N LYS A 3 -26.33 -46.72 16.26
CA LYS A 3 -24.89 -46.51 16.08
C LYS A 3 -24.50 -46.09 14.64
N LYS A 4 -25.27 -46.45 13.61
CA LYS A 4 -25.01 -46.07 12.19
C LYS A 4 -25.42 -44.64 11.89
N ILE A 5 -26.41 -44.11 12.57
CA ILE A 5 -26.91 -42.74 12.42
C ILE A 5 -25.90 -41.72 13.02
N LEU A 6 -25.26 -42.08 14.15
CA LEU A 6 -24.26 -41.24 14.80
C LEU A 6 -22.99 -41.08 13.96
N LEU A 7 -22.59 -42.10 13.20
CA LEU A 7 -21.41 -42.08 12.34
C LEU A 7 -21.63 -41.21 11.07
N LEU A 8 -22.88 -41.18 10.56
CA LEU A 8 -23.23 -40.32 9.40
C LEU A 8 -23.27 -38.84 9.76
N ILE A 9 -23.67 -38.50 10.99
CA ILE A 9 -23.70 -37.10 11.46
C ILE A 9 -22.28 -36.58 11.69
N MET A 10 -21.35 -37.44 12.11
CA MET A 10 -19.94 -37.06 12.32
C MET A 10 -19.17 -36.82 11.01
N LEU A 11 -19.60 -37.44 9.91
CA LEU A 11 -18.99 -37.24 8.56
C LEU A 11 -19.45 -35.96 7.84
N PHE A 12 -20.58 -35.37 8.27
CA PHE A 12 -21.09 -34.13 7.71
C PHE A 12 -20.54 -32.84 8.39
N LEU A 13 -19.87 -32.97 9.55
CA LEU A 13 -19.32 -31.85 10.29
C LEU A 13 -17.90 -31.44 9.87
N THR A 14 -17.27 -32.16 8.94
CA THR A 14 -15.86 -31.93 8.57
C THR A 14 -15.64 -31.12 7.29
N SER A 15 -16.68 -30.56 6.68
CA SER A 15 -16.54 -29.83 5.40
C SER A 15 -16.93 -28.35 5.45
N ILE A 16 -17.00 -27.74 6.64
CA ILE A 16 -16.93 -26.27 6.73
C ILE A 16 -15.46 -25.91 6.94
N ILE A 17 -14.64 -26.15 5.92
CA ILE A 17 -13.39 -25.42 5.76
C ILE A 17 -13.83 -24.00 5.45
N ALA A 18 -13.83 -23.16 6.48
CA ALA A 18 -13.92 -21.72 6.28
C ALA A 18 -12.79 -21.37 5.29
N LYS A 19 -13.15 -21.00 4.07
CA LYS A 19 -12.23 -20.41 3.13
C LYS A 19 -11.81 -19.11 3.79
N GLU A 20 -10.69 -19.11 4.50
CA GLU A 20 -10.06 -17.87 4.94
C GLU A 20 -9.91 -17.02 3.67
N ASN A 21 -10.72 -15.97 3.59
CA ASN A 21 -10.54 -14.94 2.57
C ASN A 21 -9.25 -14.21 2.93
N ASN A 22 -8.11 -14.82 2.58
CA ASN A 22 -6.81 -14.19 2.73
C ASN A 22 -6.77 -13.02 1.75
N MET A 23 -7.25 -11.86 2.21
CA MET A 23 -7.14 -10.60 1.47
C MET A 23 -5.67 -10.37 1.16
N SER A 24 -5.40 -10.07 -0.09
CA SER A 24 -4.07 -9.79 -0.61
C SER A 24 -3.94 -8.31 -0.97
N ILE A 25 -2.72 -7.80 -0.99
CA ILE A 25 -2.42 -6.45 -1.51
C ILE A 25 -2.94 -6.26 -2.94
N TYR A 26 -3.08 -7.34 -3.71
CA TYR A 26 -3.53 -7.30 -5.10
C TYR A 26 -5.06 -7.16 -5.27
N ASP A 27 -5.82 -7.21 -4.17
CA ASP A 27 -7.28 -7.10 -4.19
C ASP A 27 -7.75 -5.64 -4.08
N PHE A 28 -6.82 -4.68 -3.99
CA PHE A 28 -7.13 -3.26 -3.89
C PHE A 28 -7.07 -2.55 -5.25
N ASN A 29 -7.95 -1.55 -5.41
CA ASN A 29 -7.85 -0.54 -6.44
C ASN A 29 -7.33 0.76 -5.85
N VAL A 30 -6.51 1.47 -6.60
CA VAL A 30 -5.91 2.76 -6.24
C VAL A 30 -6.01 3.71 -7.41
N LYS A 31 -5.88 5.02 -7.17
CA LYS A 31 -5.86 6.01 -8.25
C LYS A 31 -4.42 6.46 -8.51
N THR A 32 -4.01 6.45 -9.78
CA THR A 32 -2.74 7.06 -10.19
C THR A 32 -2.70 8.55 -9.84
N ILE A 33 -1.53 9.18 -9.93
CA ILE A 33 -1.40 10.62 -9.71
C ILE A 33 -2.27 11.44 -10.68
N ASP A 34 -2.60 10.88 -11.86
CA ASP A 34 -3.48 11.47 -12.86
C ASP A 34 -4.96 11.17 -12.62
N GLY A 35 -5.30 10.47 -11.53
CA GLY A 35 -6.67 10.16 -11.10
C GLY A 35 -7.29 8.92 -11.77
N GLU A 36 -6.55 8.18 -12.58
CA GLU A 36 -7.01 6.94 -13.21
C GLU A 36 -7.06 5.80 -12.20
N GLU A 37 -8.16 5.03 -12.18
CA GLU A 37 -8.27 3.86 -11.33
C GLU A 37 -7.47 2.69 -11.90
N VAL A 38 -6.63 2.09 -11.06
CA VAL A 38 -5.82 0.92 -11.41
C VAL A 38 -5.88 -0.13 -10.32
N SER A 39 -5.90 -1.41 -10.72
CA SER A 39 -5.83 -2.52 -9.78
C SER A 39 -4.38 -2.79 -9.37
N MET A 40 -4.15 -3.01 -8.08
CA MET A 40 -2.86 -3.47 -7.55
C MET A 40 -2.44 -4.83 -8.13
N SER A 41 -3.37 -5.58 -8.73
CA SER A 41 -3.07 -6.85 -9.40
C SER A 41 -2.08 -6.72 -10.56
N LYS A 42 -1.93 -5.51 -11.15
CA LYS A 42 -0.92 -5.23 -12.19
C LYS A 42 0.53 -5.44 -11.70
N TYR A 43 0.73 -5.44 -10.39
CA TYR A 43 2.05 -5.62 -9.77
C TYR A 43 2.31 -7.05 -9.30
N LYS A 44 1.44 -8.02 -9.62
CA LYS A 44 1.66 -9.43 -9.24
C LYS A 44 3.02 -9.92 -9.73
N GLY A 45 3.71 -10.65 -8.85
CA GLY A 45 5.05 -11.19 -9.14
C GLY A 45 6.20 -10.21 -8.90
N LYS A 46 5.91 -8.97 -8.51
CA LYS A 46 6.93 -7.95 -8.22
C LYS A 46 7.14 -7.77 -6.72
N VAL A 47 8.36 -7.42 -6.35
CA VAL A 47 8.67 -6.88 -5.02
C VAL A 47 8.25 -5.41 -5.01
N LEU A 48 7.43 -5.03 -4.05
CA LEU A 48 6.87 -3.67 -3.95
C LEU A 48 7.47 -2.94 -2.76
N LEU A 49 7.96 -1.74 -2.98
CA LEU A 49 8.31 -0.78 -1.94
C LEU A 49 7.25 0.32 -1.93
N ILE A 50 6.33 0.26 -0.98
CA ILE A 50 5.21 1.20 -0.84
C ILE A 50 5.56 2.26 0.19
N VAL A 51 5.48 3.55 -0.21
CA VAL A 51 5.96 4.67 0.60
C VAL A 51 4.92 5.78 0.62
N ASN A 52 4.58 6.30 1.81
CA ASN A 52 3.85 7.56 1.90
C ASN A 52 4.83 8.73 1.83
N VAL A 53 4.60 9.63 0.90
CA VAL A 53 5.55 10.69 0.51
C VAL A 53 4.99 12.09 0.71
N ALA A 54 5.88 13.10 0.75
CA ALA A 54 5.51 14.50 0.84
C ALA A 54 6.59 15.42 0.24
N SER A 55 6.15 16.52 -0.39
CA SER A 55 7.02 17.46 -1.11
C SER A 55 7.70 18.50 -0.22
N LYS A 56 7.18 18.76 1.00
CA LYS A 56 7.66 19.83 1.91
C LYS A 56 8.13 19.28 3.27
N CYS A 57 8.68 18.07 3.26
CA CYS A 57 9.17 17.38 4.46
C CYS A 57 10.70 17.49 4.58
N GLY A 58 11.24 17.48 5.80
CA GLY A 58 12.69 17.35 5.99
C GLY A 58 13.30 16.08 5.39
N PHE A 59 12.46 15.07 5.11
CA PHE A 59 12.86 13.82 4.47
C PHE A 59 12.60 13.77 2.96
N THR A 60 12.16 14.87 2.33
CA THR A 60 11.82 14.91 0.90
C THR A 60 12.99 14.50 -0.01
N SER A 61 14.25 14.75 0.42
CA SER A 61 15.44 14.29 -0.29
C SER A 61 15.51 12.75 -0.46
N GLN A 62 14.71 11.97 0.28
CA GLN A 62 14.63 10.53 0.08
C GLN A 62 14.04 10.13 -1.29
N TYR A 63 13.36 11.03 -2.00
CA TYR A 63 12.94 10.79 -3.38
C TYR A 63 14.11 10.37 -4.28
N GLU A 64 15.27 11.02 -4.14
CA GLU A 64 16.49 10.66 -4.88
C GLU A 64 16.90 9.20 -4.63
N GLY A 65 16.94 8.79 -3.35
CA GLY A 65 17.27 7.41 -2.99
C GLY A 65 16.24 6.39 -3.49
N LEU A 66 14.95 6.75 -3.48
CA LEU A 66 13.87 5.91 -4.00
C LEU A 66 13.95 5.76 -5.52
N GLU A 67 14.22 6.85 -6.26
CA GLU A 67 14.40 6.82 -7.71
C GLU A 67 15.65 6.01 -8.10
N ASN A 68 16.78 6.22 -7.41
CA ASN A 68 17.99 5.44 -7.62
C ASN A 68 17.75 3.93 -7.39
N LEU A 69 16.98 3.59 -6.37
CA LEU A 69 16.60 2.21 -6.09
C LEU A 69 15.71 1.63 -7.20
N TYR A 70 14.70 2.39 -7.63
CA TYR A 70 13.84 2.02 -8.74
C TYR A 70 14.63 1.81 -10.03
N GLU A 71 15.45 2.76 -10.45
CA GLU A 71 16.26 2.66 -11.65
C GLU A 71 17.19 1.44 -11.64
N LYS A 72 17.78 1.15 -10.47
CA LYS A 72 18.68 -0.01 -10.30
C LYS A 72 17.97 -1.35 -10.46
N TYR A 73 16.72 -1.46 -9.98
CA TYR A 73 16.05 -2.75 -9.88
C TYR A 73 14.79 -2.91 -10.73
N LYS A 74 14.35 -1.89 -11.47
CA LYS A 74 13.10 -1.92 -12.28
C LYS A 74 13.02 -3.08 -13.29
N ASN A 75 14.17 -3.61 -13.73
CA ASN A 75 14.25 -4.75 -14.64
C ASN A 75 14.37 -6.10 -13.91
N GLN A 76 14.24 -6.13 -12.58
CA GLN A 76 14.36 -7.29 -11.70
C GLN A 76 13.09 -7.50 -10.87
N ASP A 77 11.93 -7.29 -11.49
CA ASP A 77 10.62 -7.42 -10.83
C ASP A 77 10.48 -6.61 -9.52
N PHE A 78 11.03 -5.41 -9.49
CA PHE A 78 10.94 -4.47 -8.38
C PHE A 78 10.23 -3.18 -8.78
N MET A 79 9.36 -2.68 -7.90
CA MET A 79 8.64 -1.42 -8.09
C MET A 79 8.65 -0.59 -6.81
N VAL A 80 8.79 0.73 -6.98
CA VAL A 80 8.50 1.73 -5.94
C VAL A 80 7.12 2.32 -6.23
N LEU A 81 6.29 2.45 -5.19
CA LEU A 81 4.93 2.99 -5.28
C LEU A 81 4.80 4.14 -4.28
N GLY A 82 4.71 5.38 -4.78
CA GLY A 82 4.66 6.59 -3.97
C GLY A 82 3.23 7.09 -3.77
N PHE A 83 2.80 7.20 -2.51
CA PHE A 83 1.48 7.69 -2.12
C PHE A 83 1.61 9.01 -1.35
N PRO A 84 1.32 10.18 -1.96
CA PRO A 84 1.35 11.45 -1.25
C PRO A 84 0.33 11.50 -0.11
N SER A 85 0.72 12.11 1.02
CA SER A 85 -0.18 12.31 2.16
C SER A 85 0.09 13.63 2.87
N ASN A 86 -0.98 14.39 3.14
CA ASN A 86 -0.90 15.69 3.83
C ASN A 86 -1.11 15.60 5.35
N GLN A 87 -1.18 14.39 5.91
CA GLN A 87 -1.54 14.20 7.32
C GLN A 87 -0.41 14.52 8.32
N PHE A 88 0.80 14.79 7.84
CA PHE A 88 1.96 15.05 8.68
C PHE A 88 2.43 16.50 8.52
N ALA A 89 2.04 17.34 9.48
CA ALA A 89 2.36 18.77 9.53
C ALA A 89 2.01 19.56 8.24
N ASN A 90 0.98 19.12 7.49
CA ASN A 90 0.56 19.71 6.21
C ASN A 90 1.71 19.83 5.20
N GLN A 91 2.57 18.81 5.14
CA GLN A 91 3.78 18.82 4.28
C GLN A 91 3.52 18.35 2.84
N GLU A 92 2.26 18.07 2.47
CA GLU A 92 1.83 17.79 1.09
C GLU A 92 0.53 18.55 0.74
N PRO A 93 0.53 19.90 0.76
CA PRO A 93 -0.69 20.68 0.59
C PRO A 93 -1.17 20.78 -0.86
N GLU A 94 -0.29 20.56 -1.82
CA GLU A 94 -0.53 20.84 -3.24
C GLU A 94 -1.49 19.82 -3.90
N SER A 95 -2.01 20.16 -5.08
CA SER A 95 -2.80 19.24 -5.91
C SER A 95 -1.93 18.11 -6.49
N ASN A 96 -2.56 17.03 -6.94
CA ASN A 96 -1.86 15.91 -7.58
C ASN A 96 -0.99 16.36 -8.76
N ASP A 97 -1.50 17.27 -9.62
CA ASP A 97 -0.75 17.80 -10.76
C ASP A 97 0.55 18.48 -10.32
N LYS A 98 0.48 19.31 -9.27
CA LYS A 98 1.66 20.01 -8.75
C LYS A 98 2.63 19.09 -8.05
N ILE A 99 2.13 18.05 -7.36
CA ILE A 99 2.96 16.99 -6.78
C ILE A 99 3.71 16.26 -7.88
N LYS A 100 3.01 15.86 -8.95
CA LYS A 100 3.61 15.20 -10.12
C LYS A 100 4.69 16.06 -10.76
N GLU A 101 4.39 17.33 -11.00
CA GLU A 101 5.34 18.30 -11.55
C GLU A 101 6.59 18.42 -10.66
N PHE A 102 6.40 18.61 -9.35
CA PHE A 102 7.50 18.70 -8.37
C PHE A 102 8.38 17.45 -8.39
N CYS A 103 7.78 16.26 -8.31
CA CYS A 103 8.52 15.00 -8.31
C CYS A 103 9.32 14.80 -9.60
N SER A 104 8.71 15.13 -10.76
CA SER A 104 9.34 15.00 -12.07
C SER A 104 10.49 15.99 -12.26
N LEU A 105 10.27 17.27 -11.93
CA LEU A 105 11.26 18.33 -12.21
C LEU A 105 12.39 18.37 -11.18
N THR A 106 12.13 18.01 -9.92
CA THR A 106 13.11 18.15 -8.84
C THR A 106 13.92 16.88 -8.61
N TYR A 107 13.28 15.71 -8.75
CA TYR A 107 13.89 14.41 -8.42
C TYR A 107 13.88 13.43 -9.60
N GLU A 108 13.38 13.85 -10.77
CA GLU A 108 13.28 13.02 -11.98
C GLU A 108 12.56 11.68 -11.72
N VAL A 109 11.57 11.68 -10.82
CA VAL A 109 10.82 10.48 -10.41
C VAL A 109 10.14 9.83 -11.61
N LYS A 110 10.43 8.54 -11.82
CA LYS A 110 9.87 7.69 -12.88
C LYS A 110 9.08 6.51 -12.33
N PHE A 111 9.23 6.20 -11.03
CA PHE A 111 8.40 5.19 -10.42
C PHE A 111 6.94 5.64 -10.29
N ASP A 112 6.03 4.68 -10.10
CA ASP A 112 4.59 4.94 -10.07
C ASP A 112 4.19 5.81 -8.89
N MET A 113 3.62 6.98 -9.19
CA MET A 113 3.02 7.89 -8.21
C MET A 113 1.50 7.78 -8.23
N PHE A 114 0.89 7.89 -7.06
CA PHE A 114 -0.56 7.78 -6.87
C PHE A 114 -1.18 9.08 -6.38
N SER A 115 -2.51 9.17 -6.45
CA SER A 115 -3.26 10.29 -5.91
C SER A 115 -3.01 10.44 -4.41
N LYS A 116 -3.07 11.68 -3.93
CA LYS A 116 -2.95 11.98 -2.50
C LYS A 116 -4.05 11.30 -1.71
N ILE A 117 -3.68 10.66 -0.60
CA ILE A 117 -4.55 9.87 0.26
C ILE A 117 -4.34 10.18 1.74
N ASP A 118 -5.30 9.75 2.55
CA ASP A 118 -5.10 9.61 3.98
C ASP A 118 -4.56 8.21 4.31
N VAL A 119 -3.54 8.15 5.16
CA VAL A 119 -2.89 6.91 5.59
C VAL A 119 -3.24 6.53 7.03
N ASN A 120 -3.96 7.41 7.75
CA ASN A 120 -4.46 7.22 9.11
C ASN A 120 -5.88 7.78 9.26
N GLY A 121 -6.62 7.28 10.25
CA GLY A 121 -7.94 7.80 10.64
C GLY A 121 -9.09 7.19 9.86
N GLU A 122 -10.29 7.81 10.00
CA GLU A 122 -11.52 7.23 9.46
C GLU A 122 -11.56 7.18 7.92
N ASN A 123 -10.88 8.13 7.27
CA ASN A 123 -10.83 8.24 5.80
C ASN A 123 -9.58 7.59 5.20
N GLU A 124 -8.86 6.79 5.98
CA GLU A 124 -7.64 6.14 5.48
C GLU A 124 -7.91 5.25 4.27
N ALA A 125 -7.00 5.27 3.31
CA ALA A 125 -7.09 4.43 2.13
C ALA A 125 -7.11 2.94 2.51
N PRO A 126 -8.03 2.12 1.91
CA PRO A 126 -8.14 0.70 2.24
C PRO A 126 -6.84 -0.09 2.13
N LEU A 127 -6.00 0.24 1.14
CA LEU A 127 -4.66 -0.34 0.99
C LEU A 127 -3.78 -0.08 2.23
N TYR A 128 -3.77 1.16 2.74
CA TYR A 128 -2.96 1.50 3.93
C TYR A 128 -3.50 0.88 5.21
N LYS A 129 -4.83 0.79 5.34
CA LYS A 129 -5.45 0.02 6.43
C LYS A 129 -4.98 -1.43 6.44
N PHE A 130 -4.98 -2.07 5.27
CA PHE A 130 -4.49 -3.44 5.09
C PHE A 130 -3.00 -3.57 5.44
N LEU A 131 -2.14 -2.69 4.90
CA LEU A 131 -0.70 -2.72 5.17
C LEU A 131 -0.39 -2.61 6.66
N LYS A 132 -1.00 -1.64 7.35
CA LYS A 132 -0.81 -1.40 8.78
C LYS A 132 -1.29 -2.55 9.65
N SER A 133 -2.42 -3.18 9.30
CA SER A 133 -2.95 -4.31 10.05
C SER A 133 -2.08 -5.57 9.94
N ASN A 134 -1.40 -5.75 8.80
CA ASN A 134 -0.52 -6.90 8.54
C ASN A 134 0.93 -6.66 9.00
N GLN A 135 1.37 -5.40 9.11
CA GLN A 135 2.73 -5.03 9.54
C GLN A 135 2.64 -3.98 10.64
N LYS A 136 2.41 -4.45 11.86
CA LYS A 136 2.33 -3.57 13.03
C LYS A 136 3.71 -3.06 13.41
N GLY A 137 3.75 -1.80 13.82
CA GLY A 137 4.96 -1.18 14.36
C GLY A 137 5.32 -1.68 15.78
N ILE A 138 6.32 -1.05 16.37
CA ILE A 138 6.78 -1.36 17.72
C ILE A 138 5.59 -1.30 18.70
N LEU A 139 5.51 -2.29 19.59
CA LEU A 139 4.44 -2.44 20.58
C LEU A 139 3.02 -2.58 19.97
N GLY A 140 2.91 -3.07 18.74
CA GLY A 140 1.62 -3.31 18.07
C GLY A 140 0.93 -2.04 17.57
N THR A 141 1.64 -0.91 17.46
CA THR A 141 1.06 0.33 16.92
C THR A 141 0.79 0.20 15.42
N GLU A 142 -0.39 0.67 14.97
CA GLU A 142 -0.79 0.58 13.56
C GLU A 142 -0.63 1.93 12.82
N ASN A 143 -0.72 3.07 13.53
CA ASN A 143 -0.65 4.36 12.88
C ASN A 143 0.73 4.65 12.27
N ILE A 144 0.72 5.11 11.01
CA ILE A 144 1.89 5.71 10.37
C ILE A 144 2.33 6.92 11.20
N LYS A 145 3.60 6.98 11.54
CA LYS A 145 4.13 8.03 12.45
C LYS A 145 4.58 9.27 11.72
N TRP A 146 5.08 9.12 10.47
CA TRP A 146 5.59 10.25 9.70
C TRP A 146 5.64 9.94 8.20
N ASN A 147 5.94 10.97 7.41
CA ASN A 147 6.23 10.82 5.98
C ASN A 147 7.41 9.87 5.73
N PHE A 148 7.44 9.27 4.57
CA PHE A 148 8.46 8.32 4.12
C PHE A 148 8.54 7.02 4.94
N THR A 149 7.43 6.61 5.55
CA THR A 149 7.26 5.25 6.08
C THR A 149 7.15 4.26 4.92
N LYS A 150 7.76 3.10 5.07
CA LYS A 150 7.91 2.09 4.01
C LYS A 150 7.31 0.75 4.46
N PHE A 151 6.65 0.10 3.48
CA PHE A 151 6.19 -1.29 3.57
C PHE A 151 6.81 -2.12 2.48
#